data_472eefbe59a39763cd6ec59feb7b0203
#
_entry.id   472eefbe59a39763cd6ec59feb7b0203
#
_cell.length_a   1.000
_cell.length_b   1.000
_cell.length_c   1.000
_cell.angle_alpha   90.00
_cell.angle_beta   90.00
_cell.angle_gamma   90.00
#
_symmetry.space_group_name_H-M   'P 1'
#
loop_
_entity.id
_entity.type
_entity.pdbx_description
1 polymer ?
#
loop_
_entity_poly.entity_id
_entity_poly.type
_entity_poly.pdbx_seq_one_letter_code
_entity_poly.pdbx_strand_id
1 'polypeptide(L)'
;RELTQSQSILQNQVEKVSDHLFEKGAMVIPGEIGYNLFYYSVKLTSFTDSAAVGVTLNDFIGLRLTGATSGVTAKVIGVDAADGTDPNTLYVKYENSGTNNSEVKFTAGETISVSTTLQGQVTTVSAVVNTCHTGAAAYIGAGVYYINGFHVNVDEQTLILDKYTNTPSYRVG
;
A
#
# COMPACT_ATOMS: atom_id res chain seq x y z
N ARG A 1 42.70 18.09 -1.56
CA ARG A 1 42.41 18.71 -2.87
C ARG A 1 42.43 17.69 -4.00
N GLU A 2 43.49 16.88 -4.13
CA GLU A 2 43.62 15.85 -5.19
C GLU A 2 42.55 14.75 -5.09
N LEU A 3 42.21 14.30 -3.87
CA LEU A 3 41.22 13.25 -3.66
C LEU A 3 39.82 13.68 -4.12
N THR A 4 39.44 14.92 -3.81
CA THR A 4 38.14 15.49 -4.23
C THR A 4 38.09 15.66 -5.75
N GLN A 5 39.18 16.03 -6.36
CA GLN A 5 39.28 16.21 -7.81
C GLN A 5 39.19 14.85 -8.54
N SER A 6 39.88 13.83 -8.02
CA SER A 6 39.79 12.47 -8.55
C SER A 6 38.36 11.88 -8.44
N GLN A 7 37.70 12.12 -7.31
CA GLN A 7 36.30 11.70 -7.13
C GLN A 7 35.38 12.39 -8.13
N SER A 8 35.51 13.69 -8.34
CA SER A 8 34.71 14.43 -9.32
C SER A 8 34.91 13.96 -10.75
N ILE A 9 36.19 13.64 -11.12
CA ILE A 9 36.47 13.10 -12.45
C ILE A 9 35.86 11.74 -12.64
N LEU A 10 35.96 10.83 -11.67
CA LEU A 10 35.38 9.50 -11.73
C LEU A 10 33.86 9.59 -11.81
N GLN A 11 33.22 10.42 -11.00
CA GLN A 11 31.78 10.62 -11.02
C GLN A 11 31.31 11.12 -12.38
N ASN A 12 31.99 12.10 -12.98
CA ASN A 12 31.68 12.63 -14.31
C ASN A 12 31.85 11.56 -15.41
N GLN A 13 32.84 10.68 -15.30
CA GLN A 13 33.04 9.59 -16.26
C GLN A 13 31.91 8.54 -16.13
N VAL A 14 31.53 8.15 -14.91
CA VAL A 14 30.45 7.23 -14.67
C VAL A 14 29.12 7.81 -15.18
N GLU A 15 28.85 9.09 -14.90
CA GLU A 15 27.68 9.80 -15.38
C GLU A 15 27.57 9.77 -16.91
N LYS A 16 28.64 10.16 -17.61
CA LYS A 16 28.67 10.17 -19.08
C LYS A 16 28.49 8.78 -19.72
N VAL A 17 29.09 7.77 -19.12
CA VAL A 17 28.89 6.38 -19.59
C VAL A 17 27.44 5.94 -19.34
N SER A 18 26.92 6.26 -18.19
CA SER A 18 25.54 5.90 -17.83
C SER A 18 24.50 6.65 -18.67
N ASP A 19 24.71 7.93 -18.96
CA ASP A 19 23.86 8.74 -19.86
C ASP A 19 23.82 8.16 -21.29
N HIS A 20 24.87 7.49 -21.70
CA HIS A 20 24.93 6.87 -23.03
C HIS A 20 24.27 5.49 -23.06
N LEU A 21 24.26 4.78 -21.93
CA LEU A 21 23.75 3.40 -21.82
C LEU A 21 22.29 3.33 -21.36
N PHE A 22 21.86 4.26 -20.54
CA PHE A 22 20.55 4.24 -19.87
C PHE A 22 19.72 5.46 -20.24
N GLU A 23 18.47 5.23 -20.51
CA GLU A 23 17.49 6.31 -20.57
C GLU A 23 17.08 6.75 -19.15
N LYS A 24 16.63 8.00 -19.02
CA LYS A 24 16.14 8.53 -17.75
C LYS A 24 14.97 7.67 -17.22
N GLY A 25 15.10 7.17 -16.01
CA GLY A 25 14.13 6.27 -15.40
C GLY A 25 14.37 4.79 -15.72
N ALA A 26 15.42 4.43 -16.48
CA ALA A 26 15.74 3.04 -16.76
C ALA A 26 16.06 2.27 -15.47
N MET A 27 15.55 1.04 -15.37
CA MET A 27 15.90 0.11 -14.30
C MET A 27 17.30 -0.46 -14.55
N VAL A 28 18.21 -0.24 -13.61
CA VAL A 28 19.60 -0.75 -13.66
C VAL A 28 19.73 -2.07 -12.93
N ILE A 29 19.10 -2.16 -11.75
CA ILE A 29 18.96 -3.41 -11.00
C ILE A 29 17.48 -3.75 -10.97
N PRO A 30 17.10 -5.01 -11.16
CA PRO A 30 15.72 -5.41 -11.28
C PRO A 30 14.86 -4.84 -10.18
N GLY A 31 13.96 -3.96 -10.53
CA GLY A 31 12.78 -3.55 -9.85
C GLY A 31 11.59 -4.00 -10.68
N GLU A 32 10.42 -3.71 -10.21
CA GLU A 32 9.18 -4.00 -10.92
C GLU A 32 8.35 -2.72 -11.01
N ILE A 33 7.81 -2.44 -12.20
CA ILE A 33 6.83 -1.37 -12.38
C ILE A 33 5.59 -2.01 -12.95
N GLY A 34 4.46 -1.84 -12.28
CA GLY A 34 3.26 -2.47 -12.74
C GLY A 34 1.98 -1.84 -12.19
N TYR A 35 0.87 -2.45 -12.57
CA TYR A 35 -0.46 -2.09 -12.14
C TYR A 35 -1.15 -3.30 -11.54
N ASN A 36 -1.81 -3.10 -10.42
CA ASN A 36 -2.73 -4.06 -9.85
C ASN A 36 -4.16 -3.52 -10.04
N LEU A 37 -4.89 -4.11 -10.97
CA LEU A 37 -6.28 -3.73 -11.28
C LEU A 37 -7.30 -4.33 -10.31
N PHE A 38 -6.87 -5.19 -9.40
CA PHE A 38 -7.71 -5.92 -8.45
C PHE A 38 -7.27 -5.64 -7.01
N TYR A 39 -6.99 -4.39 -6.73
CA TYR A 39 -6.68 -3.97 -5.38
C TYR A 39 -7.97 -3.90 -4.57
N TYR A 40 -8.03 -4.64 -3.48
CA TYR A 40 -9.27 -4.75 -2.71
C TYR A 40 -9.41 -3.61 -1.72
N SER A 41 -10.56 -2.93 -1.76
CA SER A 41 -10.95 -1.91 -0.81
C SER A 41 -12.16 -2.36 0.02
N VAL A 42 -12.12 -2.07 1.30
CA VAL A 42 -13.18 -2.36 2.26
C VAL A 42 -13.64 -1.04 2.86
N LYS A 43 -14.84 -0.59 2.50
CA LYS A 43 -15.47 0.59 3.07
C LYS A 43 -16.06 0.24 4.42
N LEU A 44 -15.88 1.12 5.40
CA LEU A 44 -16.32 0.89 6.78
C LEU A 44 -17.55 1.70 7.10
N THR A 45 -18.49 1.09 7.84
CA THR A 45 -19.58 1.83 8.49
C THR A 45 -19.07 2.54 9.75
N SER A 46 -18.24 1.84 10.52
CA SER A 46 -17.64 2.34 11.74
C SER A 46 -16.39 1.53 12.07
N PHE A 47 -15.53 2.08 12.90
CA PHE A 47 -14.47 1.31 13.57
C PHE A 47 -14.44 1.65 15.06
N THR A 48 -13.95 0.71 15.85
CA THR A 48 -13.87 0.90 17.30
C THR A 48 -12.70 1.79 17.62
N ASP A 49 -13.02 3.01 17.98
CA ASP A 49 -12.11 3.87 18.71
C ASP A 49 -12.16 3.42 20.18
N SER A 50 -11.16 2.67 20.60
CA SER A 50 -11.00 2.35 22.01
C SER A 50 -10.56 3.63 22.73
N ALA A 51 -11.47 4.27 23.43
CA ALA A 51 -11.23 5.50 24.18
C ALA A 51 -10.05 5.39 25.18
N ALA A 52 -9.65 4.17 25.55
CA ALA A 52 -8.52 3.91 26.44
C ALA A 52 -7.16 3.95 25.73
N VAL A 53 -7.09 3.68 24.43
CA VAL A 53 -5.84 3.59 23.66
C VAL A 53 -5.82 4.54 22.46
N GLY A 54 -6.94 5.19 22.14
CA GLY A 54 -7.04 6.14 21.03
C GLY A 54 -6.73 5.50 19.69
N VAL A 55 -7.38 4.39 19.34
CA VAL A 55 -7.19 3.70 18.07
C VAL A 55 -7.58 4.62 16.91
N THR A 56 -6.66 4.85 16.01
CA THR A 56 -6.86 5.63 14.80
C THR A 56 -6.98 4.73 13.57
N LEU A 57 -7.46 5.28 12.47
CA LEU A 57 -7.53 4.53 11.21
C LEU A 57 -6.13 4.03 10.75
N ASN A 58 -5.09 4.80 11.01
CA ASN A 58 -3.72 4.42 10.66
C ASN A 58 -3.19 3.22 11.44
N ASP A 59 -3.73 2.95 12.62
CA ASP A 59 -3.32 1.79 13.43
C ASP A 59 -3.76 0.45 12.82
N PHE A 60 -4.66 0.48 11.83
CA PHE A 60 -5.02 -0.70 11.07
C PHE A 60 -3.92 -1.15 10.10
N ILE A 61 -3.02 -0.26 9.67
CA ILE A 61 -1.99 -0.58 8.67
C ILE A 61 -1.08 -1.68 9.20
N GLY A 62 -0.93 -2.74 8.41
CA GLY A 62 -0.11 -3.90 8.75
C GLY A 62 -0.83 -4.98 9.56
N LEU A 63 -2.01 -4.69 10.13
CA LEU A 63 -2.78 -5.68 10.88
C LEU A 63 -3.42 -6.73 9.96
N ARG A 64 -3.60 -7.93 10.50
CA ARG A 64 -4.37 -9.01 9.89
C ARG A 64 -5.73 -9.07 10.56
N LEU A 65 -6.76 -8.69 9.85
CA LEU A 65 -8.13 -8.69 10.32
C LEU A 65 -8.83 -9.99 9.92
N THR A 66 -9.67 -10.50 10.80
CA THR A 66 -10.49 -11.69 10.56
C THR A 66 -11.96 -11.29 10.62
N GLY A 67 -12.73 -11.71 9.60
CA GLY A 67 -14.18 -11.52 9.55
C GLY A 67 -14.89 -12.46 10.51
N ALA A 68 -15.77 -11.92 11.35
CA ALA A 68 -16.50 -12.70 12.36
C ALA A 68 -17.50 -13.68 11.74
N THR A 69 -18.05 -13.37 10.59
CA THR A 69 -19.04 -14.20 9.88
C THR A 69 -18.41 -15.02 8.78
N SER A 70 -17.64 -14.39 7.92
CA SER A 70 -16.99 -15.06 6.79
C SER A 70 -15.83 -15.97 7.20
N GLY A 71 -15.13 -15.63 8.28
CA GLY A 71 -13.86 -16.26 8.65
C GLY A 71 -12.71 -15.92 7.72
N VAL A 72 -12.90 -15.01 6.77
CA VAL A 72 -11.89 -14.55 5.84
C VAL A 72 -10.84 -13.74 6.59
N THR A 73 -9.58 -13.90 6.21
CA THR A 73 -8.48 -13.13 6.80
C THR A 73 -7.82 -12.26 5.73
N ALA A 74 -7.57 -11.01 6.07
CA ALA A 74 -6.90 -10.07 5.19
C ALA A 74 -5.91 -9.20 5.94
N LYS A 75 -4.78 -8.89 5.29
CA LYS A 75 -3.80 -7.92 5.77
C LYS A 75 -4.15 -6.53 5.24
N VAL A 76 -4.20 -5.55 6.14
CA VAL A 76 -4.36 -4.14 5.77
C VAL A 76 -3.03 -3.59 5.28
N ILE A 77 -3.03 -3.00 4.09
CA ILE A 77 -1.85 -2.44 3.43
C ILE A 77 -1.89 -0.93 3.31
N GLY A 78 -3.07 -0.34 3.44
CA GLY A 78 -3.25 1.10 3.45
C GLY A 78 -4.63 1.47 3.95
N VAL A 79 -4.82 2.73 4.25
CA VAL A 79 -6.09 3.28 4.72
C VAL A 79 -6.35 4.63 4.08
N ASP A 80 -7.61 5.01 3.97
CA ASP A 80 -8.05 6.34 3.56
C ASP A 80 -9.16 6.85 4.48
N ALA A 81 -9.00 8.07 4.96
CA ALA A 81 -9.97 8.69 5.85
C ALA A 81 -11.22 9.11 5.08
N ALA A 82 -12.34 9.12 5.78
CA ALA A 82 -13.59 9.60 5.22
C ALA A 82 -13.46 11.02 4.64
N ASP A 83 -14.00 11.22 3.44
CA ASP A 83 -14.01 12.50 2.75
C ASP A 83 -15.38 12.72 2.09
N GLY A 84 -16.14 13.64 2.63
CA GLY A 84 -17.48 13.97 2.14
C GLY A 84 -18.44 12.78 2.20
N THR A 85 -18.75 12.21 1.05
CA THR A 85 -19.66 11.05 0.93
C THR A 85 -18.96 9.70 1.02
N ASP A 86 -17.62 9.68 0.91
CA ASP A 86 -16.84 8.45 0.99
C ASP A 86 -16.49 8.12 2.45
N PRO A 87 -16.85 6.91 2.93
CA PRO A 87 -16.54 6.48 4.28
C PRO A 87 -15.06 6.10 4.42
N ASN A 88 -14.61 5.94 5.68
CA ASN A 88 -13.31 5.36 5.96
C ASN A 88 -13.11 4.06 5.19
N THR A 89 -11.96 3.92 4.56
CA THR A 89 -11.66 2.79 3.67
C THR A 89 -10.35 2.12 4.08
N LEU A 90 -10.38 0.78 4.14
CA LEU A 90 -9.17 -0.04 4.30
C LEU A 90 -8.82 -0.67 2.95
N TYR A 91 -7.54 -0.61 2.60
CA TYR A 91 -7.01 -1.36 1.46
C TYR A 91 -6.40 -2.64 1.97
N VAL A 92 -6.86 -3.76 1.44
CA VAL A 92 -6.55 -5.07 2.00
C VAL A 92 -6.03 -6.04 0.95
N LYS A 93 -5.17 -6.94 1.40
CA LYS A 93 -4.78 -8.14 0.67
C LYS A 93 -5.38 -9.34 1.39
N TYR A 94 -6.32 -10.04 0.73
CA TYR A 94 -6.88 -11.27 1.27
C TYR A 94 -5.82 -12.36 1.29
N GLU A 95 -5.71 -13.05 2.42
CA GLU A 95 -4.70 -14.10 2.65
C GLU A 95 -5.32 -15.50 2.71
N ASN A 96 -6.53 -15.59 3.26
CA ASN A 96 -7.27 -16.85 3.40
C ASN A 96 -8.72 -16.68 2.99
N SER A 97 -9.30 -17.73 2.39
CA SER A 97 -10.74 -17.89 2.27
C SER A 97 -11.39 -18.16 3.63
N GLY A 98 -12.71 -18.01 3.69
CA GLY A 98 -13.49 -18.30 4.89
C GLY A 98 -13.40 -19.76 5.35
N THR A 99 -13.94 -20.03 6.54
CA THR A 99 -13.88 -21.35 7.19
C THR A 99 -14.50 -22.48 6.37
N ASN A 100 -15.44 -22.15 5.48
CA ASN A 100 -16.07 -23.10 4.55
C ASN A 100 -15.43 -23.09 3.14
N ASN A 101 -14.34 -22.36 2.94
CA ASN A 101 -13.69 -22.13 1.64
C ASN A 101 -14.62 -21.56 0.54
N SER A 102 -15.73 -20.96 0.94
CA SER A 102 -16.72 -20.38 0.02
C SER A 102 -16.53 -18.86 -0.10
N GLU A 103 -16.41 -18.19 1.01
CA GLU A 103 -16.16 -16.75 1.04
C GLU A 103 -14.68 -16.46 0.80
N VAL A 104 -14.42 -15.57 -0.15
CA VAL A 104 -13.07 -15.09 -0.51
C VAL A 104 -12.88 -13.61 -0.20
N LYS A 105 -13.92 -12.96 0.28
CA LYS A 105 -13.96 -11.54 0.68
C LYS A 105 -14.76 -11.39 1.96
N PHE A 106 -14.57 -10.29 2.66
CA PHE A 106 -15.43 -9.92 3.78
C PHE A 106 -16.89 -9.74 3.34
N THR A 107 -17.79 -10.05 4.23
CA THR A 107 -19.24 -9.89 4.01
C THR A 107 -19.69 -8.52 4.51
N ALA A 108 -20.59 -7.87 3.76
CA ALA A 108 -21.17 -6.60 4.20
C ALA A 108 -21.92 -6.76 5.54
N GLY A 109 -21.72 -5.82 6.45
CA GLY A 109 -22.32 -5.84 7.79
C GLY A 109 -21.54 -6.65 8.83
N GLU A 110 -20.52 -7.43 8.46
CA GLU A 110 -19.74 -8.16 9.45
C GLU A 110 -18.73 -7.29 10.19
N THR A 111 -18.39 -7.73 11.39
CA THR A 111 -17.27 -7.15 12.14
C THR A 111 -15.98 -7.85 11.76
N ILE A 112 -14.98 -7.07 11.36
CA ILE A 112 -13.62 -7.52 11.15
C ILE A 112 -12.77 -7.06 12.32
N SER A 113 -11.93 -7.93 12.89
CA SER A 113 -11.20 -7.61 14.11
C SER A 113 -9.88 -8.35 14.23
N VAL A 114 -9.01 -7.81 15.09
CA VAL A 114 -7.79 -8.46 15.55
C VAL A 114 -7.45 -7.98 16.96
N SER A 115 -6.90 -8.87 17.77
CA SER A 115 -6.28 -8.50 19.04
C SER A 115 -4.80 -8.18 18.79
N THR A 116 -4.37 -7.00 19.20
CA THR A 116 -3.00 -6.52 19.00
C THR A 116 -2.53 -5.71 20.21
N THR A 117 -1.27 -5.36 20.24
CA THR A 117 -0.71 -4.49 21.28
C THR A 117 -0.45 -3.12 20.67
N LEU A 118 -1.18 -2.12 21.16
CA LEU A 118 -0.97 -0.72 20.81
C LEU A 118 -0.54 0.05 22.05
N GLN A 119 0.48 0.89 21.91
CA GLN A 119 1.01 1.72 23.02
C GLN A 119 1.31 0.94 24.29
N GLY A 120 1.72 -0.34 24.16
CA GLY A 120 2.02 -1.23 25.29
C GLY A 120 0.81 -1.89 25.93
N GLN A 121 -0.41 -1.65 25.44
CA GLN A 121 -1.63 -2.29 25.94
C GLN A 121 -2.22 -3.25 24.90
N VAL A 122 -2.68 -4.41 25.37
CA VAL A 122 -3.43 -5.35 24.52
C VAL A 122 -4.82 -4.79 24.29
N THR A 123 -5.16 -4.60 23.05
CA THR A 123 -6.47 -4.07 22.64
C THR A 123 -7.03 -4.84 21.45
N THR A 124 -8.34 -4.79 21.29
CA THR A 124 -9.00 -5.33 20.11
C THR A 124 -9.33 -4.18 19.15
N VAL A 125 -8.67 -4.20 18.02
CA VAL A 125 -9.00 -3.28 16.91
C VAL A 125 -10.07 -3.95 16.07
N SER A 126 -11.18 -3.25 15.85
CA SER A 126 -12.31 -3.79 15.08
C SER A 126 -12.97 -2.72 14.21
N ALA A 127 -13.59 -3.16 13.13
CA ALA A 127 -14.37 -2.32 12.24
C ALA A 127 -15.56 -3.09 11.69
N VAL A 128 -16.60 -2.37 11.29
CA VAL A 128 -17.80 -2.95 10.64
C VAL A 128 -17.72 -2.67 9.15
N VAL A 129 -17.78 -3.72 8.36
CA VAL A 129 -17.74 -3.67 6.89
C VAL A 129 -19.04 -3.08 6.35
N ASN A 130 -18.94 -2.03 5.56
CA ASN A 130 -20.06 -1.53 4.76
C ASN A 130 -20.15 -2.32 3.44
N THR A 131 -19.13 -2.15 2.59
CA THR A 131 -19.06 -2.80 1.28
C THR A 131 -17.60 -3.12 0.93
N CYS A 132 -17.43 -4.16 0.10
CA CYS A 132 -16.13 -4.52 -0.45
C CYS A 132 -16.11 -4.24 -1.95
N HIS A 133 -15.09 -3.51 -2.40
CA HIS A 133 -14.86 -3.15 -3.80
C HIS A 133 -13.47 -3.57 -4.27
N THR A 134 -13.26 -3.47 -5.56
CA THR A 134 -11.93 -3.55 -6.17
C THR A 134 -11.51 -2.17 -6.64
N GLY A 135 -10.27 -1.80 -6.36
CA GLY A 135 -9.62 -0.60 -6.86
C GLY A 135 -8.45 -0.94 -7.76
N ALA A 136 -7.78 0.09 -8.26
CA ALA A 136 -6.55 -0.04 -9.01
C ALA A 136 -5.39 0.61 -8.25
N ALA A 137 -4.21 -0.01 -8.34
CA ALA A 137 -2.98 0.54 -7.79
C ALA A 137 -1.87 0.49 -8.83
N ALA A 138 -1.00 1.48 -8.82
CA ALA A 138 0.28 1.44 -9.51
C ALA A 138 1.38 1.17 -8.48
N TYR A 139 2.36 0.40 -8.83
CA TYR A 139 3.47 0.12 -7.92
C TYR A 139 4.82 0.15 -8.62
N ILE A 140 5.82 0.48 -7.83
CA ILE A 140 7.23 0.37 -8.18
C ILE A 140 7.91 -0.53 -7.15
N GLY A 141 8.59 -1.59 -7.62
CA GLY A 141 9.35 -2.48 -6.76
C GLY A 141 10.69 -1.87 -6.35
N ALA A 142 11.25 -2.37 -5.26
CA ALA A 142 12.58 -1.97 -4.80
C ALA A 142 13.63 -2.27 -5.87
N GLY A 143 14.49 -1.31 -6.16
CA GLY A 143 15.52 -1.46 -7.18
C GLY A 143 16.41 -0.24 -7.32
N VAL A 144 17.29 -0.25 -8.30
CA VAL A 144 18.15 0.90 -8.65
C VAL A 144 17.71 1.45 -10.00
N TYR A 145 17.41 2.72 -10.02
CA TYR A 145 16.95 3.44 -11.21
C TYR A 145 17.94 4.53 -11.60
N TYR A 146 18.14 4.70 -12.90
CA TYR A 146 18.99 5.74 -13.42
C TYR A 146 18.21 7.05 -13.58
N ILE A 147 18.61 8.10 -12.85
CA ILE A 147 17.93 9.40 -12.87
C ILE A 147 18.98 10.51 -12.98
N ASN A 148 19.01 11.20 -14.12
CA ASN A 148 19.86 12.38 -14.34
C ASN A 148 21.33 12.19 -13.95
N GLY A 149 21.97 11.11 -14.38
CA GLY A 149 23.37 10.83 -14.08
C GLY A 149 23.61 10.02 -12.81
N PHE A 150 22.58 9.74 -12.02
CA PHE A 150 22.71 9.05 -10.74
C PHE A 150 21.99 7.70 -10.72
N HIS A 151 22.61 6.74 -10.05
CA HIS A 151 21.97 5.47 -9.70
C HIS A 151 21.30 5.63 -8.34
N VAL A 152 19.96 5.68 -8.35
CA VAL A 152 19.16 5.95 -7.16
C VAL A 152 18.52 4.67 -6.67
N ASN A 153 18.76 4.32 -5.40
CA ASN A 153 18.01 3.27 -4.74
C ASN A 153 16.59 3.76 -4.47
N VAL A 154 15.62 2.98 -4.92
CA VAL A 154 14.21 3.24 -4.69
C VAL A 154 13.64 2.06 -3.92
N ASP A 155 12.99 2.35 -2.80
CA ASP A 155 12.25 1.36 -2.05
C ASP A 155 10.89 1.07 -2.71
N GLU A 156 10.31 -0.08 -2.40
CA GLU A 156 8.99 -0.45 -2.89
C GLU A 156 7.95 0.59 -2.48
N GLN A 157 7.18 1.06 -3.46
CA GLN A 157 6.10 2.02 -3.24
C GLN A 157 4.86 1.58 -4.01
N THR A 158 3.70 1.75 -3.38
CA THR A 158 2.40 1.49 -4.00
C THR A 158 1.55 2.74 -3.93
N LEU A 159 1.10 3.20 -5.09
CA LEU A 159 0.15 4.30 -5.23
C LEU A 159 -1.24 3.72 -5.49
N ILE A 160 -2.14 3.89 -4.56
CA ILE A 160 -3.53 3.44 -4.67
C ILE A 160 -4.34 4.52 -5.35
N LEU A 161 -5.03 4.15 -6.42
CA LEU A 161 -5.92 5.02 -7.19
C LEU A 161 -7.37 4.72 -6.76
N ASP A 162 -7.79 5.26 -5.66
CA ASP A 162 -8.89 4.70 -4.88
C ASP A 162 -10.20 5.46 -4.89
N LYS A 163 -10.18 6.74 -5.11
CA LYS A 163 -11.36 7.59 -4.87
C LYS A 163 -12.39 7.60 -6.00
N TYR A 164 -12.20 6.78 -7.02
CA TYR A 164 -13.04 6.90 -8.21
C TYR A 164 -13.83 5.62 -8.45
N THR A 165 -15.12 5.73 -8.29
CA THR A 165 -16.10 4.70 -8.65
C THR A 165 -16.26 4.53 -10.16
N ASN A 166 -15.73 5.46 -10.94
CA ASN A 166 -15.72 5.43 -12.41
C ASN A 166 -14.33 5.06 -12.90
N THR A 167 -14.23 4.46 -14.07
CA THR A 167 -12.94 4.23 -14.77
C THR A 167 -12.35 5.60 -15.18
N PRO A 168 -11.54 6.24 -14.35
CA PRO A 168 -10.97 7.53 -14.72
C PRO A 168 -9.85 7.32 -15.72
N SER A 169 -9.76 8.19 -16.69
CA SER A 169 -8.64 8.26 -17.60
C SER A 169 -7.55 9.13 -16.97
N TYR A 170 -6.66 8.53 -16.18
CA TYR A 170 -5.50 9.24 -15.64
C TYR A 170 -4.25 8.99 -16.46
N ARG A 171 -3.44 10.02 -16.50
CA ARG A 171 -2.05 9.92 -16.92
C ARG A 171 -1.18 9.99 -15.66
N VAL A 172 -0.50 8.91 -15.36
CA VAL A 172 0.55 8.88 -14.34
C VAL A 172 1.82 9.38 -15.02
N GLY A 173 2.32 10.50 -14.58
CA GLY A 173 3.55 11.13 -15.08
C GLY A 173 4.70 10.95 -14.13
#